data_65bed7ad284afb7ff4a2e7bb60d11525
#
_entry.id   65bed7ad284afb7ff4a2e7bb60d11525
#
_cell.length_a   1.000
_cell.length_b   1.000
_cell.length_c   1.000
_cell.angle_alpha   90.00
_cell.angle_beta   90.00
_cell.angle_gamma   90.00
#
_symmetry.space_group_name_H-M   'P 1'
#
loop_
_entity.id
_entity.type
_entity.pdbx_description
1 polymer ?
#
loop_
_entity_poly.entity_id
_entity_poly.type
_entity_poly.pdbx_seq_one_letter_code
_entity_poly.pdbx_strand_id
1 'polypeptide(L)'
;PLAESITQAIDENNLVAAAVLSGNRNFEGRISPHVKANYLASPPLVVAYAIVGSMTRDLTNDPLGRDSDGNPVYLKDVWPSNDEIAETIATALTPAMFKLRYDNVSEGPKAWQKISVAEGETYQWQQDSTYIRRPSFFDGLSGAPAKINDITSARPLAILGDSVTTDHISPAGGITPDGPAGTYLKDHQVDPKDFNSF
;
A
#
# COMPACT_ATOMS: atom_id res chain seq x y z
N PRO A 1 -3.49 2.58 8.98
CA PRO A 1 -2.57 2.23 10.07
C PRO A 1 -3.33 1.47 11.17
N LEU A 2 -2.64 0.59 11.89
CA LEU A 2 -3.17 -0.03 13.10
C LEU A 2 -3.31 1.04 14.21
N ALA A 3 -4.23 0.81 15.15
CA ALA A 3 -4.31 1.67 16.32
C ALA A 3 -3.00 1.60 17.14
N GLU A 4 -2.58 2.71 17.73
CA GLU A 4 -1.31 2.82 18.46
C GLU A 4 -1.20 1.79 19.59
N SER A 5 -2.28 1.55 20.32
CA SER A 5 -2.34 0.53 21.38
C SER A 5 -2.09 -0.90 20.86
N ILE A 6 -2.47 -1.19 19.59
CA ILE A 6 -2.24 -2.50 18.97
C ILE A 6 -0.78 -2.62 18.54
N THR A 7 -0.23 -1.58 17.90
CA THR A 7 1.19 -1.59 17.48
C THR A 7 2.11 -1.70 18.69
N GLN A 8 1.85 -0.94 19.75
CA GLN A 8 2.59 -1.02 21.00
C GLN A 8 2.53 -2.43 21.60
N ALA A 9 1.34 -3.05 21.66
CA ALA A 9 1.20 -4.41 22.19
C ALA A 9 1.98 -5.45 21.37
N ILE A 10 2.01 -5.31 20.05
CA ILE A 10 2.77 -6.19 19.16
C ILE A 10 4.27 -6.05 19.42
N ASP A 11 4.77 -4.81 19.47
CA ASP A 11 6.20 -4.52 19.55
C ASP A 11 6.75 -4.84 20.95
N GLU A 12 6.09 -4.43 22.03
CA GLU A 12 6.52 -4.67 23.40
C GLU A 12 6.52 -6.16 23.80
N ASN A 13 5.60 -6.94 23.23
CA ASN A 13 5.47 -8.36 23.56
C ASN A 13 6.01 -9.28 22.46
N ASN A 14 6.64 -8.73 21.43
CA ASN A 14 7.15 -9.45 20.27
C ASN A 14 6.12 -10.45 19.68
N LEU A 15 4.87 -10.01 19.53
CA LEU A 15 3.79 -10.86 19.06
C LEU A 15 3.98 -11.19 17.57
N VAL A 16 3.52 -12.38 17.17
CA VAL A 16 3.44 -12.76 15.78
C VAL A 16 2.06 -12.35 15.24
N ALA A 17 1.99 -11.15 14.67
CA ALA A 17 0.79 -10.68 14.01
C ALA A 17 0.83 -10.99 12.51
N ALA A 18 -0.32 -11.26 11.92
CA ALA A 18 -0.48 -11.49 10.48
C ALA A 18 -1.56 -10.56 9.91
N ALA A 19 -1.39 -10.17 8.65
CA ALA A 19 -2.42 -9.48 7.89
C ALA A 19 -3.09 -10.44 6.90
N VAL A 20 -4.42 -10.38 6.80
CA VAL A 20 -5.20 -11.11 5.80
C VAL A 20 -5.96 -10.09 4.96
N LEU A 21 -5.76 -10.11 3.65
CA LEU A 21 -6.35 -9.12 2.75
C LEU A 21 -6.93 -9.77 1.50
N SER A 22 -7.91 -9.11 0.90
CA SER A 22 -8.55 -9.52 -0.35
C SER A 22 -8.10 -8.74 -1.58
N GLY A 23 -7.22 -7.76 -1.42
CA GLY A 23 -6.68 -6.95 -2.51
C GLY A 23 -5.22 -7.27 -2.80
N ASN A 24 -4.86 -7.28 -4.10
CA ASN A 24 -3.47 -7.44 -4.48
C ASN A 24 -2.71 -6.13 -4.19
N ARG A 25 -2.05 -6.09 -3.05
CA ARG A 25 -1.10 -5.04 -2.66
C ARG A 25 0.31 -5.61 -2.66
N ASN A 26 1.28 -4.74 -2.79
CA ASN A 26 2.66 -5.15 -2.56
C ASN A 26 2.81 -5.52 -1.08
N PHE A 27 3.17 -6.77 -0.83
CA PHE A 27 3.48 -7.28 0.50
C PHE A 27 4.81 -6.73 1.03
N GLU A 28 5.36 -7.34 2.07
CA GLU A 28 6.71 -7.07 2.56
C GLU A 28 6.93 -5.61 2.99
N GLY A 29 6.35 -5.25 4.13
CA GLY A 29 6.48 -3.93 4.74
C GLY A 29 5.53 -2.85 4.22
N ARG A 30 4.94 -3.01 3.02
CA ARG A 30 3.98 -2.03 2.48
C ARG A 30 2.57 -2.14 3.07
N ILE A 31 2.23 -3.25 3.72
CA ILE A 31 0.94 -3.43 4.39
C ILE A 31 1.03 -2.88 5.80
N SER A 32 1.95 -3.39 6.60
CA SER A 32 2.26 -2.88 7.93
C SER A 32 3.66 -3.37 8.35
N PRO A 33 4.51 -2.52 8.93
CA PRO A 33 5.81 -2.92 9.45
C PRO A 33 5.71 -3.80 10.70
N HIS A 34 4.55 -3.85 11.36
CA HIS A 34 4.32 -4.58 12.61
C HIS A 34 3.83 -6.01 12.41
N VAL A 35 3.54 -6.43 11.16
CA VAL A 35 3.10 -7.81 10.88
C VAL A 35 4.26 -8.63 10.31
N LYS A 36 4.33 -9.90 10.74
CA LYS A 36 5.38 -10.84 10.32
C LYS A 36 4.98 -11.74 9.15
N ALA A 37 3.69 -11.75 8.79
CA ALA A 37 3.18 -12.52 7.66
C ALA A 37 1.98 -11.81 7.02
N ASN A 38 1.84 -11.97 5.71
CA ASN A 38 0.74 -11.43 4.93
C ASN A 38 0.11 -12.53 4.09
N TYR A 39 -1.22 -12.61 4.12
CA TYR A 39 -1.99 -13.62 3.41
C TYR A 39 -3.00 -12.95 2.48
N LEU A 40 -3.09 -13.46 1.25
CA LEU A 40 -4.10 -13.06 0.29
C LEU A 40 -5.24 -14.09 0.31
N ALA A 41 -6.45 -13.62 0.56
CA ALA A 41 -7.63 -14.47 0.63
C ALA A 41 -8.83 -13.79 -0.05
N SER A 42 -9.88 -14.55 -0.32
CA SER A 42 -11.15 -13.98 -0.80
C SER A 42 -11.78 -13.08 0.27
N PRO A 43 -12.61 -12.06 -0.11
CA PRO A 43 -13.28 -11.20 0.86
C PRO A 43 -14.02 -11.94 1.97
N PRO A 44 -14.78 -13.02 1.69
CA PRO A 44 -15.44 -13.79 2.77
C PRO A 44 -14.45 -14.46 3.74
N LEU A 45 -13.32 -14.96 3.25
CA LEU A 45 -12.30 -15.53 4.11
C LEU A 45 -11.59 -14.50 4.97
N VAL A 46 -11.38 -13.29 4.46
CA VAL A 46 -10.86 -12.17 5.28
C VAL A 46 -11.77 -11.90 6.47
N VAL A 47 -13.09 -11.89 6.24
CA VAL A 47 -14.08 -11.72 7.31
C VAL A 47 -14.02 -12.89 8.31
N ALA A 48 -13.96 -14.13 7.82
CA ALA A 48 -13.88 -15.31 8.66
C ALA A 48 -12.64 -15.29 9.57
N TYR A 49 -11.46 -14.98 9.02
CA TYR A 49 -10.23 -14.85 9.81
C TYR A 49 -10.27 -13.67 10.80
N ALA A 50 -10.93 -12.58 10.44
CA ALA A 50 -11.13 -11.46 11.36
C ALA A 50 -12.01 -11.85 12.57
N ILE A 51 -13.02 -12.69 12.35
CA ILE A 51 -13.89 -13.21 13.44
C ILE A 51 -13.11 -14.16 14.33
N VAL A 52 -12.36 -15.09 13.74
CA VAL A 52 -11.57 -16.09 14.48
C VAL A 52 -10.37 -15.47 15.20
N GLY A 53 -9.79 -14.42 14.64
CA GLY A 53 -8.65 -13.70 15.23
C GLY A 53 -7.31 -14.47 15.18
N SER A 54 -7.21 -15.60 14.47
CA SER A 54 -5.99 -16.40 14.42
C SER A 54 -5.84 -17.14 13.09
N MET A 55 -4.63 -17.12 12.53
CA MET A 55 -4.28 -17.88 11.31
C MET A 55 -3.97 -19.35 11.58
N THR A 56 -3.86 -19.75 12.84
CA THR A 56 -3.57 -21.15 13.21
C THR A 56 -4.83 -22.01 13.39
N ARG A 57 -6.02 -21.44 13.17
CA ARG A 57 -7.29 -22.15 13.21
C ARG A 57 -7.60 -22.78 11.86
N ASP A 58 -8.08 -24.01 11.90
CA ASP A 58 -8.63 -24.72 10.73
C ASP A 58 -10.08 -24.28 10.50
N LEU A 59 -10.31 -23.33 9.60
CA LEU A 59 -11.66 -22.83 9.30
C LEU A 59 -12.63 -23.91 8.78
N THR A 60 -12.13 -25.07 8.37
CA THR A 60 -12.98 -26.18 7.90
C THR A 60 -13.57 -26.96 9.06
N ASN A 61 -12.78 -27.16 10.12
CA ASN A 61 -13.12 -28.06 11.22
C ASN A 61 -13.32 -27.35 12.55
N ASP A 62 -12.67 -26.20 12.75
CA ASP A 62 -12.80 -25.43 13.98
C ASP A 62 -13.96 -24.44 13.91
N PRO A 63 -14.68 -24.17 15.02
CA PRO A 63 -15.71 -23.15 15.04
C PRO A 63 -15.10 -21.76 14.93
N LEU A 64 -15.77 -20.87 14.17
CA LEU A 64 -15.44 -19.45 14.08
C LEU A 64 -15.64 -18.74 15.42
N GLY A 65 -16.63 -19.15 16.18
CA GLY A 65 -17.03 -18.57 17.45
C GLY A 65 -18.21 -19.29 18.06
N ARG A 66 -18.96 -18.58 18.90
CA ARG A 66 -20.20 -19.07 19.50
C ARG A 66 -21.32 -18.05 19.28
N ASP A 67 -22.55 -18.55 19.11
CA ASP A 67 -23.75 -17.73 19.04
C ASP A 67 -24.14 -17.17 20.43
N SER A 68 -25.25 -16.44 20.50
CA SER A 68 -25.81 -15.87 21.74
C SER A 68 -26.20 -16.94 22.76
N ASP A 69 -26.49 -18.16 22.34
CA ASP A 69 -26.88 -19.28 23.16
C ASP A 69 -25.70 -20.15 23.58
N GLY A 70 -24.50 -19.80 23.12
CA GLY A 70 -23.25 -20.48 23.42
C GLY A 70 -22.94 -21.67 22.50
N ASN A 71 -23.72 -21.90 21.45
CA ASN A 71 -23.49 -22.98 20.49
C ASN A 71 -22.33 -22.64 19.56
N PRO A 72 -21.52 -23.62 19.13
CA PRO A 72 -20.43 -23.36 18.17
C PRO A 72 -21.00 -23.03 16.79
N VAL A 73 -20.44 -21.98 16.16
CA VAL A 73 -20.76 -21.54 14.80
C VAL A 73 -19.57 -21.85 13.91
N TYR A 74 -19.80 -22.59 12.81
CA TYR A 74 -18.80 -23.01 11.86
C TYR A 74 -18.88 -22.16 10.56
N LEU A 75 -17.81 -22.19 9.77
CA LEU A 75 -17.78 -21.47 8.50
C LEU A 75 -18.97 -21.83 7.58
N LYS A 76 -19.35 -23.11 7.52
CA LYS A 76 -20.49 -23.58 6.72
C LYS A 76 -21.84 -22.98 7.13
N ASP A 77 -21.97 -22.56 8.39
CA ASP A 77 -23.23 -22.03 8.93
C ASP A 77 -23.44 -20.57 8.52
N VAL A 78 -22.35 -19.86 8.17
CA VAL A 78 -22.36 -18.44 7.80
C VAL A 78 -21.92 -18.20 6.35
N TRP A 79 -21.52 -19.25 5.62
CA TRP A 79 -21.11 -19.11 4.22
C TRP A 79 -22.32 -18.99 3.31
N PRO A 80 -22.41 -17.92 2.50
CA PRO A 80 -23.57 -17.69 1.65
C PRO A 80 -23.67 -18.78 0.56
N SER A 81 -24.87 -19.22 0.27
CA SER A 81 -25.17 -20.07 -0.88
C SER A 81 -25.03 -19.31 -2.21
N ASN A 82 -24.87 -20.01 -3.29
CA ASN A 82 -24.83 -19.41 -4.63
C ASN A 82 -26.11 -18.66 -4.96
N ASP A 83 -27.26 -19.15 -4.48
CA ASP A 83 -28.56 -18.53 -4.72
C ASP A 83 -28.68 -17.20 -3.94
N GLU A 84 -28.25 -17.14 -2.69
CA GLU A 84 -28.20 -15.90 -1.90
C GLU A 84 -27.25 -14.86 -2.53
N ILE A 85 -26.10 -15.32 -3.06
CA ILE A 85 -25.18 -14.44 -3.80
C ILE A 85 -25.84 -13.88 -5.05
N ALA A 86 -26.50 -14.74 -5.86
CA ALA A 86 -27.15 -14.34 -7.10
C ALA A 86 -28.30 -13.36 -6.85
N GLU A 87 -29.14 -13.62 -5.83
CA GLU A 87 -30.22 -12.73 -5.43
C GLU A 87 -29.70 -11.37 -4.93
N THR A 88 -28.65 -11.39 -4.10
CA THR A 88 -28.02 -10.17 -3.61
C THR A 88 -27.45 -9.33 -4.76
N ILE A 89 -26.78 -9.97 -5.71
CA ILE A 89 -26.26 -9.28 -6.91
C ILE A 89 -27.40 -8.68 -7.73
N ALA A 90 -28.46 -9.46 -8.00
CA ALA A 90 -29.59 -9.02 -8.81
C ALA A 90 -30.33 -7.81 -8.19
N THR A 91 -30.41 -7.75 -6.87
CA THR A 91 -31.09 -6.65 -6.15
C THR A 91 -30.20 -5.46 -5.88
N ALA A 92 -28.91 -5.67 -5.59
CA ALA A 92 -27.97 -4.62 -5.20
C ALA A 92 -27.34 -3.89 -6.40
N LEU A 93 -27.00 -4.61 -7.48
CA LEU A 93 -26.36 -4.00 -8.65
C LEU A 93 -27.41 -3.41 -9.60
N THR A 94 -27.52 -2.09 -9.61
CA THR A 94 -28.42 -1.35 -10.48
C THR A 94 -27.64 -0.43 -11.43
N PRO A 95 -28.18 -0.14 -12.65
CA PRO A 95 -27.59 0.85 -13.54
C PRO A 95 -27.41 2.24 -12.89
N ALA A 96 -28.29 2.59 -11.95
CA ALA A 96 -28.21 3.85 -11.22
C ALA A 96 -26.96 3.96 -10.36
N MET A 97 -26.49 2.86 -9.77
CA MET A 97 -25.24 2.84 -8.97
C MET A 97 -24.03 3.15 -9.85
N PHE A 98 -23.95 2.54 -11.03
CA PHE A 98 -22.87 2.81 -11.98
C PHE A 98 -22.92 4.26 -12.44
N LYS A 99 -24.10 4.75 -12.80
CA LYS A 99 -24.27 6.14 -13.19
C LYS A 99 -23.83 7.10 -12.08
N LEU A 100 -24.30 6.91 -10.85
CA LEU A 100 -23.91 7.73 -9.70
C LEU A 100 -22.39 7.74 -9.48
N ARG A 101 -21.71 6.62 -9.74
CA ARG A 101 -20.27 6.49 -9.48
C ARG A 101 -19.41 7.07 -10.59
N TYR A 102 -19.88 7.03 -11.85
CA TYR A 102 -19.07 7.33 -13.02
C TYR A 102 -19.47 8.58 -13.79
N ASP A 103 -20.65 9.17 -13.53
CA ASP A 103 -21.14 10.35 -14.25
C ASP A 103 -20.19 11.57 -14.15
N ASN A 104 -19.48 11.71 -13.05
CA ASN A 104 -18.58 12.83 -12.79
C ASN A 104 -17.13 12.40 -12.54
N VAL A 105 -16.69 11.29 -13.13
CA VAL A 105 -15.35 10.72 -12.89
C VAL A 105 -14.21 11.70 -13.25
N SER A 106 -14.45 12.58 -14.23
CA SER A 106 -13.48 13.60 -14.65
C SER A 106 -13.38 14.80 -13.68
N GLU A 107 -14.38 15.01 -12.85
CA GLU A 107 -14.35 16.12 -11.86
C GLU A 107 -13.56 15.74 -10.61
N GLY A 108 -13.52 14.46 -10.28
CA GLY A 108 -12.93 13.95 -9.05
C GLY A 108 -13.67 14.37 -7.77
N PRO A 109 -13.20 13.91 -6.60
CA PRO A 109 -13.79 14.30 -5.33
C PRO A 109 -13.50 15.77 -4.98
N LYS A 110 -14.31 16.36 -4.10
CA LYS A 110 -14.16 17.76 -3.66
C LYS A 110 -12.76 18.09 -3.11
N ALA A 111 -12.09 17.13 -2.50
CA ALA A 111 -10.72 17.29 -2.01
C ALA A 111 -9.74 17.49 -3.18
N TRP A 112 -9.93 16.74 -4.26
CA TRP A 112 -9.13 16.88 -5.48
C TRP A 112 -9.34 18.24 -6.16
N GLN A 113 -10.58 18.69 -6.26
CA GLN A 113 -10.93 19.99 -6.87
C GLN A 113 -10.38 21.19 -6.11
N LYS A 114 -10.07 21.04 -4.81
CA LYS A 114 -9.47 22.09 -3.97
C LYS A 114 -7.96 22.21 -4.10
N ILE A 115 -7.30 21.26 -4.79
CA ILE A 115 -5.85 21.31 -4.98
C ILE A 115 -5.55 22.50 -5.90
N SER A 116 -4.83 23.48 -5.37
CA SER A 116 -4.32 24.57 -6.17
C SER A 116 -3.15 24.09 -7.03
N VAL A 117 -3.25 24.26 -8.32
CA VAL A 117 -2.16 23.98 -9.25
C VAL A 117 -1.63 25.30 -9.82
N ALA A 118 -0.32 25.40 -9.97
CA ALA A 118 0.28 26.55 -10.64
C ALA A 118 -0.12 26.53 -12.12
N GLU A 119 -0.49 27.69 -12.64
CA GLU A 119 -0.75 27.86 -14.07
C GLU A 119 0.58 27.89 -14.84
N GLY A 120 0.61 27.25 -16.00
CA GLY A 120 1.79 27.24 -16.89
C GLY A 120 1.92 25.95 -17.68
N GLU A 121 2.74 25.98 -18.74
CA GLU A 121 3.01 24.82 -19.60
C GLU A 121 4.04 23.87 -18.99
N THR A 122 4.80 24.31 -17.98
CA THR A 122 5.87 23.55 -17.36
C THR A 122 5.72 23.54 -15.83
N TYR A 123 6.17 22.46 -15.24
CA TYR A 123 6.16 22.32 -13.77
C TYR A 123 7.12 23.34 -13.10
N GLN A 124 6.64 23.99 -12.07
CA GLN A 124 7.44 24.95 -11.27
C GLN A 124 8.18 24.18 -10.17
N TRP A 125 9.46 23.90 -10.40
CA TRP A 125 10.30 23.16 -9.46
C TRP A 125 10.62 23.98 -8.22
N GLN A 126 10.42 23.40 -7.04
CA GLN A 126 10.84 23.95 -5.76
C GLN A 126 12.21 23.38 -5.39
N GLN A 127 13.20 24.23 -5.20
CA GLN A 127 14.58 23.81 -4.96
C GLN A 127 14.79 23.18 -3.58
N ASP A 128 13.99 23.56 -2.61
CA ASP A 128 14.00 23.08 -1.22
C ASP A 128 13.09 21.86 -0.98
N SER A 129 12.34 21.43 -2.00
CA SER A 129 11.47 20.25 -1.87
C SER A 129 12.28 18.98 -1.59
N THR A 130 11.86 18.23 -0.57
CA THR A 130 12.39 16.93 -0.23
C THR A 130 11.60 15.79 -0.90
N TYR A 131 10.42 16.09 -1.46
CA TYR A 131 9.50 15.10 -2.03
C TYR A 131 9.57 15.02 -3.56
N ILE A 132 9.50 16.17 -4.25
CA ILE A 132 9.64 16.26 -5.72
C ILE A 132 10.72 17.29 -6.04
N ARG A 133 11.82 16.82 -6.59
CA ARG A 133 12.98 17.65 -6.88
C ARG A 133 13.37 17.51 -8.35
N ARG A 134 13.82 18.61 -8.97
CA ARG A 134 14.30 18.58 -10.35
C ARG A 134 15.49 17.61 -10.47
N PRO A 135 15.40 16.60 -11.34
CA PRO A 135 16.49 15.67 -11.54
C PRO A 135 17.69 16.33 -12.22
N SER A 136 18.89 16.03 -11.74
CA SER A 136 20.15 16.60 -12.30
C SER A 136 20.45 16.12 -13.72
N PHE A 137 19.88 15.02 -14.18
CA PHE A 137 20.11 14.52 -15.53
C PHE A 137 19.50 15.39 -16.65
N PHE A 138 18.69 16.39 -16.30
CA PHE A 138 18.23 17.43 -17.23
C PHE A 138 19.16 18.64 -17.30
N ASP A 139 20.21 18.70 -16.45
CA ASP A 139 21.13 19.81 -16.46
C ASP A 139 21.98 19.80 -17.73
N GLY A 140 22.10 20.96 -18.37
CA GLY A 140 22.86 21.12 -19.61
C GLY A 140 22.19 20.60 -20.88
N LEU A 141 20.94 20.13 -20.82
CA LEU A 141 20.19 19.79 -22.03
C LEU A 141 19.87 21.06 -22.84
N SER A 142 20.21 21.01 -24.11
CA SER A 142 19.80 22.03 -25.09
C SER A 142 18.48 21.63 -25.76
N GLY A 143 17.75 22.57 -26.33
CA GLY A 143 16.49 22.32 -27.04
C GLY A 143 16.65 21.48 -28.32
N ALA A 144 17.87 21.26 -28.79
CA ALA A 144 18.18 20.39 -29.96
C ALA A 144 18.69 19.03 -29.47
N PRO A 145 18.24 17.91 -30.05
CA PRO A 145 18.76 16.60 -29.75
C PRO A 145 20.28 16.54 -29.95
N ALA A 146 21.01 16.09 -28.94
CA ALA A 146 22.44 15.84 -29.08
C ALA A 146 22.69 14.66 -30.06
N LYS A 147 23.81 14.69 -30.77
CA LYS A 147 24.24 13.52 -31.55
C LYS A 147 24.57 12.38 -30.59
N ILE A 148 24.17 11.18 -30.99
CA ILE A 148 24.57 9.97 -30.27
C ILE A 148 26.06 9.74 -30.51
N ASN A 149 26.85 9.72 -29.49
CA ASN A 149 28.29 9.42 -29.52
C ASN A 149 28.56 8.19 -28.64
N ASP A 150 29.67 7.51 -28.95
CA ASP A 150 30.13 6.41 -28.14
C ASP A 150 30.53 6.91 -26.73
N ILE A 151 30.15 6.15 -25.70
CA ILE A 151 30.58 6.41 -24.33
C ILE A 151 31.92 5.74 -24.13
N THR A 152 32.99 6.54 -24.00
CA THR A 152 34.35 6.05 -23.79
C THR A 152 34.81 6.27 -22.38
N SER A 153 35.62 5.35 -21.86
CA SER A 153 36.23 5.43 -20.52
C SER A 153 35.22 5.49 -19.34
N ALA A 154 34.00 5.04 -19.55
CA ALA A 154 33.03 4.93 -18.50
C ALA A 154 33.42 3.87 -17.47
N ARG A 155 33.16 4.15 -16.20
CA ARG A 155 33.38 3.20 -15.09
C ARG A 155 32.02 2.71 -14.59
N PRO A 156 31.84 1.38 -14.39
CA PRO A 156 30.60 0.88 -13.82
C PRO A 156 30.47 1.34 -12.35
N LEU A 157 29.30 1.86 -12.00
CA LEU A 157 28.96 2.20 -10.62
C LEU A 157 28.63 0.93 -9.81
N ALA A 158 27.91 0.00 -10.42
CA ALA A 158 27.55 -1.29 -9.86
C ALA A 158 27.49 -2.35 -10.96
N ILE A 159 27.86 -3.57 -10.64
CA ILE A 159 27.70 -4.74 -11.51
C ILE A 159 26.80 -5.71 -10.75
N LEU A 160 25.63 -5.98 -11.31
CA LEU A 160 24.59 -6.79 -10.70
C LEU A 160 24.37 -8.07 -11.51
N GLY A 161 23.93 -9.14 -10.85
CA GLY A 161 23.56 -10.38 -11.52
C GLY A 161 22.21 -10.30 -12.23
N ASP A 162 21.80 -11.42 -12.81
CA ASP A 162 20.50 -11.56 -13.45
C ASP A 162 19.36 -11.46 -12.44
N SER A 163 18.18 -11.06 -12.92
CA SER A 163 16.94 -10.97 -12.14
C SER A 163 16.95 -9.98 -10.97
N VAL A 164 17.91 -9.05 -10.92
CA VAL A 164 17.91 -7.96 -9.93
C VAL A 164 16.96 -6.86 -10.41
N THR A 165 16.03 -6.47 -9.53
CA THR A 165 15.06 -5.39 -9.75
C THR A 165 15.34 -4.20 -8.84
N THR A 166 14.64 -3.10 -9.08
CA THR A 166 14.72 -1.89 -8.23
C THR A 166 14.38 -2.15 -6.78
N ASP A 167 13.49 -3.10 -6.49
CA ASP A 167 13.15 -3.49 -5.10
C ASP A 167 14.33 -4.13 -4.35
N HIS A 168 15.27 -4.75 -5.05
CA HIS A 168 16.50 -5.25 -4.42
C HIS A 168 17.49 -4.14 -4.09
N ILE A 169 17.43 -3.02 -4.81
CA ILE A 169 18.32 -1.87 -4.61
C ILE A 169 17.73 -0.90 -3.57
N SER A 170 16.42 -0.65 -3.68
CA SER A 170 15.68 0.26 -2.81
C SER A 170 14.34 -0.38 -2.45
N PRO A 171 14.32 -1.34 -1.50
CA PRO A 171 13.09 -2.02 -1.10
C PRO A 171 12.12 -1.03 -0.45
N ALA A 172 10.83 -1.27 -0.68
CA ALA A 172 9.80 -0.55 0.03
C ALA A 172 9.80 -0.93 1.51
N GLY A 173 9.66 0.06 2.38
CA GLY A 173 9.66 -0.14 3.82
C GLY A 173 9.69 1.17 4.57
N GLY A 174 9.71 1.11 5.88
CA GLY A 174 9.87 2.29 6.73
C GLY A 174 11.29 2.86 6.62
N ILE A 175 11.37 4.19 6.54
CA ILE A 175 12.66 4.90 6.60
C ILE A 175 13.11 4.92 8.06
N THR A 176 14.29 4.33 8.34
CA THR A 176 14.86 4.36 9.68
C THR A 176 15.45 5.74 9.97
N PRO A 177 15.15 6.37 11.13
CA PRO A 177 15.61 7.72 11.45
C PRO A 177 17.13 7.91 11.42
N ASP A 178 17.88 6.88 11.74
CA ASP A 178 19.35 6.91 11.81
C ASP A 178 20.04 6.35 10.56
N GLY A 179 19.27 5.91 9.57
CA GLY A 179 19.78 5.54 8.26
C GLY A 179 20.12 6.76 7.39
N PRO A 180 20.78 6.56 6.23
CA PRO A 180 21.17 7.67 5.36
C PRO A 180 19.98 8.52 4.89
N ALA A 181 18.86 7.89 4.51
CA ALA A 181 17.66 8.60 4.10
C ALA A 181 17.01 9.37 5.26
N GLY A 182 16.92 8.75 6.46
CA GLY A 182 16.38 9.41 7.65
C GLY A 182 17.23 10.59 8.10
N THR A 183 18.56 10.47 8.05
CA THR A 183 19.48 11.57 8.33
C THR A 183 19.27 12.72 7.35
N TYR A 184 19.22 12.43 6.04
CA TYR A 184 18.94 13.43 5.01
C TYR A 184 17.62 14.18 5.27
N LEU A 185 16.55 13.46 5.58
CA LEU A 185 15.25 14.07 5.87
C LEU A 185 15.28 14.95 7.12
N LYS A 186 15.93 14.49 8.20
CA LYS A 186 16.10 15.30 9.42
C LYS A 186 16.90 16.59 9.17
N ASP A 187 17.96 16.52 8.39
CA ASP A 187 18.78 17.66 8.00
C ASP A 187 17.97 18.71 7.18
N HIS A 188 16.91 18.24 6.50
CA HIS A 188 15.94 19.06 5.78
C HIS A 188 14.68 19.38 6.58
N GLN A 189 14.74 19.23 7.90
CA GLN A 189 13.66 19.59 8.84
C GLN A 189 12.36 18.79 8.67
N VAL A 190 12.44 17.56 8.14
CA VAL A 190 11.32 16.63 8.09
C VAL A 190 11.27 15.87 9.41
N ASP A 191 10.13 15.93 10.10
CA ASP A 191 9.92 15.21 11.35
C ASP A 191 9.84 13.69 11.08
N PRO A 192 10.46 12.83 11.89
CA PRO A 192 10.37 11.37 11.73
C PRO A 192 8.96 10.80 11.66
N LYS A 193 7.98 11.44 12.32
CA LYS A 193 6.56 11.04 12.21
C LYS A 193 6.00 11.16 10.79
N ASP A 194 6.60 12.02 9.95
CA ASP A 194 6.17 12.30 8.58
C ASP A 194 6.95 11.46 7.55
N PHE A 195 7.89 10.62 7.97
CA PHE A 195 8.71 9.79 7.07
C PHE A 195 7.89 8.82 6.22
N ASN A 196 6.70 8.44 6.70
CA ASN A 196 5.79 7.58 5.94
C ASN A 196 5.17 8.26 4.68
N SER A 197 5.45 9.55 4.49
CA SER A 197 5.04 10.29 3.29
C SER A 197 6.02 10.17 2.12
N PHE A 198 7.18 9.52 2.32
CA PHE A 198 8.29 9.43 1.35
C PHE A 198 8.49 8.04 0.78
#